data_ddab0cce3f28757986a4751aa4250a41
#
_entry.id   ddab0cce3f28757986a4751aa4250a41
#
_cell.length_a   1.000
_cell.length_b   1.000
_cell.length_c   1.000
_cell.angle_alpha   90.00
_cell.angle_beta   90.00
_cell.angle_gamma   90.00
#
_symmetry.space_group_name_H-M   'P 1'
#
loop_
_entity.id
_entity.type
_entity.pdbx_description
1 polymer ?
#
loop_
_entity_poly.entity_id
_entity_poly.type
_entity_poly.pdbx_seq_one_letter_code
_entity_poly.pdbx_strand_id
1 'polypeptide(L)'
;MIDKASLEKFDSQGMHKVYDIWPEIAKESYFSELSQIKYETCDHIVFAGMGGSGAIGDIFSAILSKTSTHVTVVKGYHLPKTVTSDSVVVVT
;
A
#
# COMPACT_ATOMS: atom_id res chain seq x y z
N MET A 1 -16.55 -11.96 26.51
CA MET A 1 -15.51 -12.76 25.80
C MET A 1 -16.05 -13.16 24.43
N ILE A 2 -15.24 -13.05 23.40
CA ILE A 2 -15.62 -13.53 22.07
C ILE A 2 -15.34 -15.04 22.02
N ASP A 3 -16.37 -15.82 21.79
CA ASP A 3 -16.30 -17.27 21.65
C ASP A 3 -16.70 -17.71 20.24
N LYS A 4 -16.61 -19.01 19.95
CA LYS A 4 -16.93 -19.54 18.63
C LYS A 4 -18.37 -19.26 18.20
N ALA A 5 -19.32 -19.33 19.14
CA ALA A 5 -20.72 -19.07 18.85
C ALA A 5 -20.96 -17.60 18.51
N SER A 6 -20.26 -16.67 19.19
CA SER A 6 -20.28 -15.25 18.85
C SER A 6 -19.69 -14.97 17.48
N LEU A 7 -18.60 -15.63 17.10
CA LEU A 7 -18.01 -15.50 15.77
C LEU A 7 -18.97 -16.01 14.69
N GLU A 8 -19.57 -17.17 14.87
CA GLU A 8 -20.53 -17.72 13.90
C GLU A 8 -21.76 -16.80 13.73
N LYS A 9 -22.19 -16.15 14.79
CA LYS A 9 -23.34 -15.24 14.76
C LYS A 9 -23.04 -13.88 14.12
N PHE A 10 -21.91 -13.28 14.45
CA PHE A 10 -21.60 -11.90 14.04
C PHE A 10 -20.64 -11.77 12.88
N ASP A 11 -19.81 -12.78 12.64
CA ASP A 11 -18.90 -12.87 11.50
C ASP A 11 -19.40 -13.90 10.47
N SER A 12 -20.58 -13.66 9.92
CA SER A 12 -21.22 -14.56 8.96
C SER A 12 -20.41 -14.79 7.68
N GLN A 13 -19.51 -13.87 7.35
CA GLN A 13 -18.60 -13.97 6.19
C GLN A 13 -17.27 -14.65 6.52
N GLY A 14 -17.03 -14.99 7.78
CA GLY A 14 -15.83 -15.67 8.19
C GLY A 14 -14.55 -14.86 8.07
N MET A 15 -14.63 -13.53 8.24
CA MET A 15 -13.47 -12.65 8.12
C MET A 15 -12.34 -12.99 9.10
N HIS A 16 -12.66 -13.49 10.29
CA HIS A 16 -11.64 -13.93 11.24
C HIS A 16 -10.71 -15.02 10.65
N LYS A 17 -11.22 -15.87 9.78
CA LYS A 17 -10.42 -16.91 9.10
C LYS A 17 -9.43 -16.29 8.10
N VAL A 18 -9.78 -15.18 7.50
CA VAL A 18 -8.86 -14.42 6.61
C VAL A 18 -7.71 -13.85 7.41
N TYR A 19 -7.96 -13.30 8.60
CA TYR A 19 -6.89 -12.81 9.48
C TYR A 19 -5.96 -13.94 9.94
N ASP A 20 -6.49 -15.11 10.19
CA ASP A 20 -5.69 -16.29 10.60
C ASP A 20 -4.66 -16.70 9.53
N ILE A 21 -4.96 -16.50 8.26
CA ILE A 21 -4.09 -16.85 7.13
C ILE A 21 -3.28 -15.67 6.57
N TRP A 22 -3.32 -14.50 7.19
CA TRP A 22 -2.55 -13.33 6.72
C TRP A 22 -1.04 -13.58 6.61
N PRO A 23 -0.38 -14.29 7.53
CA PRO A 23 1.04 -14.59 7.39
C PRO A 23 1.35 -15.35 6.09
N GLU A 24 0.51 -16.32 5.72
CA GLU A 24 0.65 -17.08 4.48
C GLU A 24 0.41 -16.22 3.26
N ILE A 25 -0.63 -15.38 3.27
CA ILE A 25 -0.94 -14.44 2.19
C ILE A 25 0.22 -13.45 1.98
N ALA A 26 0.77 -12.90 3.06
CA ALA A 26 1.90 -11.99 2.99
C ALA A 26 3.13 -12.67 2.37
N LYS A 27 3.41 -13.90 2.78
CA LYS A 27 4.52 -14.68 2.25
C LYS A 27 4.34 -15.00 0.76
N GLU A 28 3.18 -15.46 0.37
CA GLU A 28 2.85 -15.76 -1.04
C GLU A 28 2.96 -14.51 -1.91
N SER A 29 2.43 -13.38 -1.44
CA SER A 29 2.50 -12.11 -2.14
C SER A 29 3.94 -11.63 -2.33
N TYR A 30 4.77 -11.77 -1.31
CA TYR A 30 6.19 -11.38 -1.36
C TYR A 30 6.99 -12.22 -2.37
N PHE A 31 6.71 -13.51 -2.46
CA PHE A 31 7.39 -14.43 -3.38
C PHE A 31 6.70 -14.56 -4.75
N SER A 32 5.58 -13.87 -4.97
CA SER A 32 4.91 -13.88 -6.27
C SER A 32 5.76 -13.23 -7.36
N GLU A 33 5.63 -13.73 -8.58
CA GLU A 33 6.26 -13.09 -9.74
C GLU A 33 5.51 -11.80 -10.08
N LEU A 34 6.23 -10.69 -10.08
CA LEU A 34 5.71 -9.39 -10.44
C LEU A 34 6.37 -8.88 -11.71
N SER A 35 5.59 -8.27 -12.59
CA SER A 35 6.12 -7.60 -13.76
C SER A 35 6.98 -6.41 -13.35
N GLN A 36 8.15 -6.30 -13.94
CA GLN A 36 9.01 -5.14 -13.70
C GLN A 36 8.43 -3.89 -14.36
N ILE A 37 8.37 -2.82 -13.58
CA ILE A 37 8.05 -1.49 -14.09
C ILE A 37 9.34 -0.87 -14.59
N LYS A 38 9.36 -0.51 -15.88
CA LYS A 38 10.51 0.16 -16.49
C LYS A 38 10.29 1.67 -16.49
N TYR A 39 11.26 2.40 -15.99
CA TYR A 39 11.33 3.85 -16.08
C TYR A 39 12.79 4.28 -16.30
N GLU A 40 13.01 5.35 -17.04
CA GLU A 40 14.36 5.80 -17.37
C GLU A 40 15.00 6.57 -16.21
N THR A 41 14.26 7.50 -15.64
CA THR A 41 14.68 8.31 -14.48
C THR A 41 13.52 8.50 -13.54
N CYS A 42 13.79 8.48 -12.26
CA CYS A 42 12.78 8.78 -11.25
C CYS A 42 13.44 9.46 -10.05
N ASP A 43 13.22 10.75 -9.94
CA ASP A 43 13.66 11.57 -8.80
C ASP A 43 12.48 11.97 -7.90
N HIS A 44 11.26 11.78 -8.38
CA HIS A 44 10.03 12.10 -7.67
C HIS A 44 9.02 10.95 -7.76
N ILE A 45 8.66 10.39 -6.62
CA ILE A 45 7.61 9.35 -6.49
C ILE A 45 6.42 9.95 -5.75
N VAL A 46 5.23 9.77 -6.30
CA VAL A 46 3.97 10.18 -5.68
C VAL A 46 3.18 8.94 -5.32
N PHE A 47 2.91 8.76 -4.04
CA PHE A 47 1.97 7.74 -3.57
C PHE A 47 0.60 8.36 -3.37
N ALA A 48 -0.38 7.91 -4.14
CA ALA A 48 -1.76 8.38 -4.08
C ALA A 48 -2.67 7.27 -3.55
N GLY A 49 -3.25 7.50 -2.38
CA GLY A 49 -4.16 6.53 -1.76
C GLY A 49 -4.76 7.09 -0.47
N MET A 50 -5.89 6.56 -0.07
CA MET A 50 -6.62 6.98 1.14
C MET A 50 -6.71 5.85 2.15
N GLY A 51 -6.91 6.19 3.42
CA GLY A 51 -6.99 5.21 4.50
C GLY A 51 -5.71 4.40 4.66
N GLY A 52 -5.83 3.08 4.75
CA GLY A 52 -4.69 2.16 4.84
C GLY A 52 -3.74 2.25 3.64
N SER A 53 -4.28 2.46 2.45
CA SER A 53 -3.47 2.68 1.24
C SER A 53 -2.61 3.94 1.33
N GLY A 54 -3.12 5.01 1.94
CA GLY A 54 -2.34 6.22 2.21
C GLY A 54 -1.19 5.98 3.19
N ALA A 55 -1.36 5.09 4.16
CA ALA A 55 -0.31 4.73 5.12
C ALA A 55 0.89 4.04 4.45
N ILE A 56 0.70 3.34 3.35
CA ILE A 56 1.79 2.77 2.55
C ILE A 56 2.71 3.88 2.04
N GLY A 57 2.13 4.96 1.55
CA GLY A 57 2.89 6.15 1.13
C GLY A 57 3.72 6.74 2.25
N ASP A 58 3.18 6.85 3.46
CA ASP A 58 3.90 7.34 4.64
C ASP A 58 5.11 6.45 4.98
N ILE A 59 4.96 5.13 4.89
CA ILE A 59 6.04 4.17 5.13
C ILE A 59 7.16 4.37 4.09
N PHE A 60 6.82 4.42 2.80
CA PHE A 60 7.82 4.63 1.76
C PHE A 60 8.47 6.01 1.84
N SER A 61 7.72 7.05 2.21
CA SER A 61 8.28 8.37 2.48
C SER A 61 9.36 8.32 3.58
N ALA A 62 9.09 7.59 4.65
CA ALA A 62 10.05 7.41 5.74
C ALA A 62 11.29 6.63 5.28
N ILE A 63 11.10 5.52 4.56
CA ILE A 63 12.20 4.69 4.04
C ILE A 63 13.10 5.49 3.09
N LEU A 64 12.52 6.25 2.17
CA LEU A 64 13.23 6.99 1.14
C LEU A 64 13.73 8.35 1.59
N SER A 65 13.42 8.79 2.82
CA SER A 65 13.75 10.12 3.34
C SER A 65 15.25 10.44 3.36
N LYS A 66 16.10 9.42 3.37
CA LYS A 66 17.56 9.56 3.34
C LYS A 66 18.17 9.37 1.95
N THR A 67 17.35 9.25 0.94
CA THR A 67 17.76 9.17 -0.46
C THR A 67 17.57 10.50 -1.17
N SER A 68 18.07 10.62 -2.40
CA SER A 68 17.82 11.79 -3.24
C SER A 68 16.43 11.79 -3.90
N THR A 69 15.66 10.72 -3.73
CA THR A 69 14.31 10.60 -4.28
C THR A 69 13.33 11.40 -3.45
N HIS A 70 12.64 12.35 -4.07
CA HIS A 70 11.56 13.09 -3.43
C HIS A 70 10.28 12.25 -3.39
N VAL A 71 9.65 12.14 -2.23
CA VAL A 71 8.40 11.40 -2.06
C VAL A 71 7.29 12.35 -1.64
N THR A 72 6.19 12.32 -2.39
CA THR A 72 4.95 13.03 -2.06
C THR A 72 3.86 12.01 -1.75
N VAL A 73 3.13 12.21 -0.66
CA VAL A 73 1.98 11.38 -0.29
C VAL A 73 0.70 12.18 -0.50
N VAL A 74 -0.21 11.65 -1.30
CA VAL A 74 -1.50 12.25 -1.61
C VAL A 74 -2.61 11.40 -1.04
N LYS A 75 -3.36 11.96 -0.09
CA LYS A 75 -4.52 11.31 0.55
C LYS A 75 -5.85 11.92 0.10
N GLY A 76 -5.90 12.40 -1.13
CA GLY A 76 -7.04 13.06 -1.73
C GLY A 76 -7.17 12.77 -3.22
N TYR A 77 -7.99 13.52 -3.91
CA TYR A 77 -8.35 13.26 -5.31
C TYR A 77 -7.49 14.04 -6.33
N HIS A 78 -6.63 14.93 -5.88
CA HIS A 78 -5.85 15.79 -6.77
C HIS A 78 -4.35 15.56 -6.61
N LEU A 79 -3.69 15.33 -7.72
CA LEU A 79 -2.23 15.30 -7.76
C LEU A 79 -1.66 16.72 -7.64
N PRO A 80 -0.52 16.90 -6.96
CA PRO A 80 0.14 18.18 -6.89
C PRO A 80 0.67 18.62 -8.26
N LYS A 81 0.75 19.93 -8.50
CA LYS A 81 1.31 20.49 -9.75
C LYS A 81 2.81 20.22 -9.94
N THR A 82 3.47 19.71 -8.92
CA THR A 82 4.88 19.29 -8.98
C THR A 82 5.09 17.96 -9.71
N VAL A 83 4.01 17.23 -10.01
CA VAL A 83 4.08 16.01 -10.83
C VAL A 83 4.42 16.37 -12.28
N THR A 84 5.45 15.74 -12.81
CA THR A 84 5.94 15.94 -14.19
C THR A 84 5.98 14.62 -14.94
N SER A 85 6.40 14.65 -16.19
CA SER A 85 6.64 13.43 -17.00
C SER A 85 7.70 12.50 -16.39
N ASP A 86 8.59 13.04 -15.56
CA ASP A 86 9.67 12.29 -14.91
C ASP A 86 9.28 11.77 -13.52
N SER A 87 8.05 12.02 -13.11
CA SER A 87 7.50 11.51 -11.86
C SER A 87 6.87 10.12 -12.05
N VAL A 88 7.01 9.27 -11.04
CA VAL A 88 6.29 8.00 -10.95
C VAL A 88 5.13 8.16 -9.97
N VAL A 89 3.93 7.87 -10.41
CA VAL A 89 2.72 7.92 -9.57
C VAL A 89 2.25 6.50 -9.29
N VAL A 90 2.23 6.14 -8.01
CA VAL A 90 1.73 4.85 -7.51
C VAL A 90 0.37 5.08 -6.89
N VAL A 91 -0.66 4.49 -7.47
CA VAL A 91 -2.05 4.58 -6.99
C VAL A 91 -2.43 3.27 -6.31
N THR A 92 -2.93 3.35 -5.08
CA THR A 92 -3.33 2.20 -4.28
C THR A 92 -4.72 2.34 -3.67
#